data_4c3631ae6c63a93280fde17679b6e42a
#
_entry.id   4c3631ae6c63a93280fde17679b6e42a
#
_cell.length_a   1.000
_cell.length_b   1.000
_cell.length_c   1.000
_cell.angle_alpha   90.00
_cell.angle_beta   90.00
_cell.angle_gamma   90.00
#
_symmetry.space_group_name_H-M   'P 1'
#
loop_
_entity.id
_entity.type
_entity.pdbx_description
1 polymer ?
#
loop_
_entity_poly.entity_id
_entity_poly.type
_entity_poly.pdbx_seq_one_letter_code
_entity_poly.pdbx_strand_id
1 'polypeptide(L)'
;MTIISLNNNFCNNYNLWLLPYPRDPANGLSWLVEELQKAEESGSKVYIISHIPPGIPNCLVSWSHQYTRIVTRYSNIIMGQFYGHTHYDEFSVLYNTEGEPISVAFIAPSITPHDYLNPGYRIYLTDGAREKSTHVVLDHQTYYVDLEHENKVDQNATLNYTLEYSAKSDLGMEDMSPLSWSQYVNDLVVNKDEWSKFYKRYTRYGPYSSQHPCDETCKENILCRLLTFDSSELQMCHALKELIKEDVNSNEVDNDWWNEDFEDF
;
A
#
# COMPACT_ATOMS: atom_id res chain seq x y z
N MET A 1 -4.52 12.56 -19.13
CA MET A 1 -4.38 12.02 -17.75
C MET A 1 -4.86 13.04 -16.75
N THR A 2 -5.57 12.61 -15.72
CA THR A 2 -6.08 13.45 -14.63
C THR A 2 -5.38 13.04 -13.32
N ILE A 3 -4.97 14.01 -12.50
CA ILE A 3 -4.47 13.77 -11.15
C ILE A 3 -5.49 14.31 -10.17
N ILE A 4 -6.03 13.45 -9.33
CA ILE A 4 -7.00 13.77 -8.29
C ILE A 4 -6.25 13.85 -6.95
N SER A 5 -6.17 15.06 -6.36
CA SER A 5 -5.65 15.25 -5.00
C SER A 5 -6.82 15.17 -4.02
N LEU A 6 -6.98 14.02 -3.37
CA LEU A 6 -8.10 13.74 -2.48
C LEU A 6 -7.72 14.08 -1.03
N ASN A 7 -8.46 14.98 -0.39
CA ASN A 7 -8.34 15.18 1.05
C ASN A 7 -9.09 14.08 1.80
N ASN A 8 -8.39 13.04 2.21
CA ASN A 8 -8.96 11.94 2.98
C ASN A 8 -8.67 12.00 4.49
N ASN A 9 -8.21 13.13 5.02
CA ASN A 9 -8.14 13.35 6.47
C ASN A 9 -9.51 13.21 7.15
N PHE A 10 -10.58 13.26 6.38
CA PHE A 10 -11.94 12.97 6.83
C PHE A 10 -12.17 11.50 7.20
N CYS A 11 -11.30 10.56 6.82
CA CYS A 11 -11.42 9.18 7.28
C CYS A 11 -10.76 8.95 8.65
N ASN A 12 -9.93 9.87 9.13
CA ASN A 12 -9.22 9.69 10.39
C ASN A 12 -10.19 9.67 11.58
N ASN A 13 -10.17 8.58 12.36
CA ASN A 13 -11.04 8.38 13.51
C ASN A 13 -10.77 9.34 14.69
N TYR A 14 -9.65 10.07 14.68
CA TYR A 14 -9.38 11.16 15.62
C TYR A 14 -9.96 12.51 15.16
N ASN A 15 -10.58 12.57 13.97
CA ASN A 15 -11.20 13.80 13.48
C ASN A 15 -12.57 14.05 14.12
N LEU A 16 -12.60 14.88 15.15
CA LEU A 16 -13.83 15.20 15.91
C LEU A 16 -14.92 15.91 15.08
N TRP A 17 -14.57 16.49 13.92
CA TRP A 17 -15.56 17.06 12.99
C TRP A 17 -16.48 16.02 12.37
N LEU A 18 -16.13 14.72 12.44
CA LEU A 18 -17.01 13.63 12.01
C LEU A 18 -18.23 13.43 12.91
N LEU A 19 -18.18 13.89 14.16
CA LEU A 19 -19.30 13.79 15.09
C LEU A 19 -20.56 14.56 14.61
N PRO A 20 -20.46 15.86 14.22
CA PRO A 20 -21.61 16.59 13.70
C PRO A 20 -21.94 16.29 12.22
N TYR A 21 -20.95 15.83 11.42
CA TYR A 21 -21.10 15.63 9.98
C TYR A 21 -20.55 14.26 9.56
N PRO A 22 -21.22 13.14 9.92
CA PRO A 22 -20.67 11.80 9.71
C PRO A 22 -20.79 11.28 8.27
N ARG A 23 -21.65 11.89 7.43
CA ARG A 23 -21.88 11.47 6.06
C ARG A 23 -21.09 12.30 5.09
N ASP A 24 -20.17 11.67 4.39
CA ASP A 24 -19.34 12.25 3.32
C ASP A 24 -18.90 13.70 3.61
N PRO A 25 -18.07 13.93 4.65
CA PRO A 25 -17.68 15.28 5.06
C PRO A 25 -17.09 16.06 3.89
N ALA A 26 -17.54 17.29 3.72
CA ALA A 26 -17.23 18.16 2.59
C ALA A 26 -17.59 17.57 1.20
N ASN A 27 -18.44 16.56 1.13
CA ASN A 27 -18.83 15.84 -0.08
C ASN A 27 -17.60 15.26 -0.84
N GLY A 28 -16.58 14.82 -0.11
CA GLY A 28 -15.29 14.41 -0.70
C GLY A 28 -15.41 13.18 -1.58
N LEU A 29 -16.17 12.15 -1.15
CA LEU A 29 -16.38 10.94 -1.94
C LEU A 29 -17.36 11.18 -3.09
N SER A 30 -18.40 11.99 -2.89
CA SER A 30 -19.32 12.38 -3.96
C SER A 30 -18.57 13.16 -5.07
N TRP A 31 -17.72 14.11 -4.70
CA TRP A 31 -16.87 14.82 -5.63
C TRP A 31 -15.89 13.87 -6.36
N LEU A 32 -15.30 12.90 -5.65
CA LEU A 32 -14.42 11.89 -6.27
C LEU A 32 -15.16 11.12 -7.36
N VAL A 33 -16.39 10.69 -7.11
CA VAL A 33 -17.24 10.00 -8.11
C VAL A 33 -17.46 10.89 -9.32
N GLU A 34 -17.80 12.17 -9.14
CA GLU A 34 -18.01 13.12 -10.24
C GLU A 34 -16.76 13.29 -11.11
N GLU A 35 -15.58 13.41 -10.50
CA GLU A 35 -14.31 13.56 -11.23
C GLU A 35 -13.90 12.28 -11.95
N LEU A 36 -14.12 11.12 -11.34
CA LEU A 36 -13.87 9.82 -11.97
C LEU A 36 -14.83 9.59 -13.16
N GLN A 37 -16.09 9.97 -13.01
CA GLN A 37 -17.07 9.89 -14.11
C GLN A 37 -16.66 10.78 -15.30
N LYS A 38 -16.25 12.02 -15.04
CA LYS A 38 -15.74 12.93 -16.09
C LYS A 38 -14.50 12.35 -16.78
N ALA A 39 -13.58 11.74 -16.00
CA ALA A 39 -12.38 11.10 -16.53
C ALA A 39 -12.75 9.91 -17.42
N GLU A 40 -13.68 9.05 -17.01
CA GLU A 40 -14.18 7.91 -17.79
C GLU A 40 -14.82 8.36 -19.09
N GLU A 41 -15.71 9.35 -19.06
CA GLU A 41 -16.38 9.91 -20.24
C GLU A 41 -15.41 10.54 -21.25
N SER A 42 -14.33 11.15 -20.76
CA SER A 42 -13.29 11.73 -21.62
C SER A 42 -12.22 10.73 -22.07
N GLY A 43 -12.26 9.48 -21.60
CA GLY A 43 -11.23 8.47 -21.85
C GLY A 43 -9.90 8.77 -21.13
N SER A 44 -9.92 9.63 -20.10
CA SER A 44 -8.72 10.00 -19.35
C SER A 44 -8.36 8.92 -18.32
N LYS A 45 -7.06 8.64 -18.19
CA LYS A 45 -6.55 7.84 -17.08
C LYS A 45 -6.34 8.71 -15.84
N VAL A 46 -6.37 8.10 -14.65
CA VAL A 46 -6.39 8.81 -13.38
C VAL A 46 -5.28 8.33 -12.45
N TYR A 47 -4.59 9.26 -11.79
CA TYR A 47 -3.85 9.02 -10.56
C TYR A 47 -4.60 9.65 -9.38
N ILE A 48 -4.70 8.92 -8.28
CA ILE A 48 -5.19 9.45 -7.00
C ILE A 48 -3.99 9.67 -6.08
N ILE A 49 -3.83 10.88 -5.59
CA ILE A 49 -2.85 11.20 -4.55
C ILE A 49 -3.60 11.60 -3.28
N SER A 50 -3.21 11.03 -2.16
CA SER A 50 -3.87 11.27 -0.89
C SER A 50 -2.91 11.05 0.28
N HIS A 51 -3.37 11.18 1.53
CA HIS A 51 -2.50 11.04 2.69
C HIS A 51 -2.67 9.69 3.39
N ILE A 52 -3.87 9.37 3.84
CA ILE A 52 -4.16 8.19 4.66
C ILE A 52 -4.50 7.00 3.76
N PRO A 53 -3.79 5.86 3.85
CA PRO A 53 -4.19 4.65 3.15
C PRO A 53 -5.57 4.16 3.61
N PRO A 54 -6.45 3.69 2.70
CA PRO A 54 -7.84 3.38 3.06
C PRO A 54 -7.99 2.21 4.03
N GLY A 55 -7.14 1.18 3.95
CA GLY A 55 -7.25 -0.06 4.73
C GLY A 55 -6.60 -0.04 6.12
N ILE A 56 -6.12 1.11 6.62
CA ILE A 56 -5.44 1.16 7.92
C ILE A 56 -6.42 1.35 9.10
N PRO A 57 -6.05 0.93 10.32
CA PRO A 57 -6.95 0.94 11.48
C PRO A 57 -7.49 2.31 11.90
N ASN A 58 -6.78 3.40 11.57
CA ASN A 58 -7.21 4.75 11.92
C ASN A 58 -8.00 5.47 10.79
N CYS A 59 -8.27 4.81 9.67
CA CYS A 59 -9.26 5.24 8.71
C CYS A 59 -10.62 4.61 9.05
N LEU A 60 -11.69 5.40 9.13
CA LEU A 60 -13.03 4.92 9.47
C LEU A 60 -13.50 3.86 8.49
N VAL A 61 -13.99 2.74 9.01
CA VAL A 61 -14.54 1.62 8.24
C VAL A 61 -15.60 2.08 7.22
N SER A 62 -16.53 2.92 7.63
CA SER A 62 -17.59 3.40 6.73
C SER A 62 -17.06 4.22 5.56
N TRP A 63 -16.00 5.00 5.78
CA TRP A 63 -15.36 5.77 4.72
C TRP A 63 -14.53 4.88 3.79
N SER A 64 -13.68 4.02 4.36
CA SER A 64 -12.82 3.13 3.58
C SER A 64 -13.65 2.16 2.72
N HIS A 65 -14.75 1.63 3.27
CA HIS A 65 -15.68 0.79 2.53
C HIS A 65 -16.29 1.51 1.31
N GLN A 66 -16.77 2.75 1.46
CA GLN A 66 -17.31 3.51 0.33
C GLN A 66 -16.21 3.88 -0.68
N TYR A 67 -15.02 4.25 -0.20
CA TYR A 67 -13.88 4.52 -1.06
C TYR A 67 -13.49 3.28 -1.89
N THR A 68 -13.40 2.11 -1.27
CA THR A 68 -13.10 0.83 -1.93
C THR A 68 -14.11 0.52 -3.03
N ARG A 69 -15.42 0.70 -2.77
CA ARG A 69 -16.46 0.54 -3.79
C ARG A 69 -16.28 1.48 -4.98
N ILE A 70 -15.90 2.73 -4.73
CA ILE A 70 -15.64 3.72 -5.80
C ILE A 70 -14.43 3.26 -6.63
N VAL A 71 -13.32 2.92 -5.98
CA VAL A 71 -12.10 2.48 -6.68
C VAL A 71 -12.34 1.20 -7.48
N THR A 72 -13.07 0.25 -6.93
CA THR A 72 -13.45 -0.99 -7.64
C THR A 72 -14.24 -0.67 -8.90
N ARG A 73 -15.25 0.22 -8.82
CA ARG A 73 -16.05 0.64 -9.99
C ARG A 73 -15.23 1.30 -11.08
N TYR A 74 -14.21 2.07 -10.73
CA TYR A 74 -13.38 2.84 -11.67
C TYR A 74 -11.97 2.27 -11.86
N SER A 75 -11.71 1.01 -11.45
CA SER A 75 -10.38 0.39 -11.52
C SER A 75 -9.75 0.42 -12.90
N ASN A 76 -10.55 0.33 -13.96
CA ASN A 76 -10.09 0.37 -15.37
C ASN A 76 -9.45 1.71 -15.78
N ILE A 77 -9.70 2.79 -15.08
CA ILE A 77 -9.15 4.11 -15.39
C ILE A 77 -8.15 4.61 -14.33
N ILE A 78 -8.15 4.04 -13.13
CA ILE A 78 -7.23 4.40 -12.04
C ILE A 78 -5.91 3.62 -12.24
N MET A 79 -4.86 4.32 -12.65
CA MET A 79 -3.56 3.70 -12.98
C MET A 79 -2.59 3.68 -11.81
N GLY A 80 -2.89 4.37 -10.71
CA GLY A 80 -2.08 4.37 -9.49
C GLY A 80 -2.73 5.19 -8.39
N GLN A 81 -2.51 4.74 -7.16
CA GLN A 81 -2.97 5.41 -5.94
C GLN A 81 -1.77 5.59 -5.01
N PHE A 82 -1.52 6.80 -4.54
CA PHE A 82 -0.29 7.15 -3.82
C PHE A 82 -0.61 7.79 -2.47
N TYR A 83 -0.02 7.22 -1.40
CA TYR A 83 -0.29 7.56 -0.01
C TYR A 83 1.00 7.73 0.79
N GLY A 84 0.85 8.19 2.02
CA GLY A 84 1.88 8.27 3.04
C GLY A 84 1.34 7.84 4.41
N HIS A 85 1.44 8.68 5.43
CA HIS A 85 0.84 8.56 6.75
C HIS A 85 1.47 7.54 7.69
N THR A 86 1.69 6.31 7.23
CA THR A 86 2.22 5.22 8.08
C THR A 86 3.70 5.37 8.39
N HIS A 87 4.40 6.18 7.60
CA HIS A 87 5.84 6.37 7.61
C HIS A 87 6.66 5.14 7.18
N TYR A 88 6.03 3.99 7.02
CA TYR A 88 6.68 2.77 6.52
C TYR A 88 6.75 2.76 5.00
N ASP A 89 7.66 1.93 4.47
CA ASP A 89 7.70 1.59 3.05
C ASP A 89 6.81 0.37 2.81
N GLU A 90 5.59 0.61 2.33
CA GLU A 90 4.60 -0.45 2.16
C GLU A 90 3.69 -0.22 0.95
N PHE A 91 2.77 -1.13 0.74
CA PHE A 91 1.74 -1.08 -0.30
C PHE A 91 0.50 -1.83 0.18
N SER A 92 -0.62 -1.73 -0.54
CA SER A 92 -1.77 -2.61 -0.35
C SER A 92 -2.36 -2.98 -1.69
N VAL A 93 -2.82 -4.23 -1.82
CA VAL A 93 -3.49 -4.75 -3.01
C VAL A 93 -4.99 -4.77 -2.76
N LEU A 94 -5.76 -4.25 -3.71
CA LEU A 94 -7.22 -4.32 -3.71
C LEU A 94 -7.67 -5.48 -4.60
N TYR A 95 -8.54 -6.32 -4.06
CA TYR A 95 -9.18 -7.41 -4.76
C TYR A 95 -10.64 -7.09 -5.06
N ASN A 96 -11.18 -7.63 -6.16
CA ASN A 96 -12.60 -7.63 -6.44
C ASN A 96 -13.31 -8.78 -5.69
N THR A 97 -14.61 -8.89 -5.86
CA THR A 97 -15.43 -9.95 -5.24
C THR A 97 -15.13 -11.36 -5.78
N GLU A 98 -14.41 -11.46 -6.90
CA GLU A 98 -13.98 -12.72 -7.51
C GLU A 98 -12.55 -13.11 -7.07
N GLY A 99 -11.94 -12.36 -6.14
CA GLY A 99 -10.59 -12.59 -5.65
C GLY A 99 -9.48 -12.11 -6.62
N GLU A 100 -9.80 -11.38 -7.67
CA GLU A 100 -8.80 -10.87 -8.62
C GLU A 100 -8.18 -9.55 -8.11
N PRO A 101 -6.85 -9.40 -8.16
CA PRO A 101 -6.19 -8.16 -7.79
C PRO A 101 -6.42 -7.09 -8.86
N ILE A 102 -7.06 -5.98 -8.49
CA ILE A 102 -7.51 -4.94 -9.43
C ILE A 102 -6.85 -3.58 -9.26
N SER A 103 -6.23 -3.31 -8.13
CA SER A 103 -5.56 -2.02 -7.90
C SER A 103 -4.48 -2.13 -6.83
N VAL A 104 -3.56 -1.17 -6.80
CA VAL A 104 -2.49 -1.05 -5.80
C VAL A 104 -2.51 0.34 -5.19
N ALA A 105 -2.44 0.39 -3.87
CA ALA A 105 -2.08 1.59 -3.11
C ALA A 105 -0.58 1.56 -2.82
N PHE A 106 0.16 2.49 -3.36
CA PHE A 106 1.58 2.70 -3.07
C PHE A 106 1.70 3.64 -1.87
N ILE A 107 2.29 3.16 -0.78
CA ILE A 107 2.46 3.93 0.45
C ILE A 107 3.94 4.23 0.61
N ALA A 108 4.31 5.49 0.37
CA ALA A 108 5.70 5.90 0.36
C ALA A 108 6.23 6.15 1.77
N PRO A 109 7.53 5.91 2.01
CA PRO A 109 8.18 6.22 3.26
C PRO A 109 8.18 7.73 3.57
N SER A 110 8.41 8.07 4.82
CA SER A 110 8.48 9.45 5.30
C SER A 110 9.91 10.00 5.33
N ILE A 111 10.05 11.29 5.02
CA ILE A 111 11.29 12.05 5.27
C ILE A 111 11.49 12.28 6.80
N THR A 112 10.43 12.16 7.59
CA THR A 112 10.49 12.28 9.04
C THR A 112 11.05 11.01 9.68
N PRO A 113 12.12 11.08 10.51
CA PRO A 113 12.69 9.92 11.20
C PRO A 113 11.90 9.54 12.47
N HIS A 114 10.58 9.60 12.41
CA HIS A 114 9.68 9.22 13.48
C HIS A 114 9.75 7.71 13.70
N ASP A 115 9.55 7.24 14.93
CA ASP A 115 9.59 5.82 15.34
C ASP A 115 10.90 5.10 15.00
N TYR A 116 12.04 5.82 15.08
CA TYR A 116 13.37 5.25 14.78
C TYR A 116 13.51 4.72 13.34
N LEU A 117 12.70 5.23 12.41
CA LEU A 117 12.81 4.92 11.00
C LEU A 117 13.81 5.87 10.34
N ASN A 118 14.60 5.38 9.40
CA ASN A 118 15.44 6.26 8.60
C ASN A 118 14.59 7.10 7.64
N PRO A 119 14.96 8.37 7.38
CA PRO A 119 14.29 9.21 6.38
C PRO A 119 14.35 8.58 4.99
N GLY A 120 13.26 8.64 4.26
CA GLY A 120 13.23 8.13 2.88
C GLY A 120 12.21 8.84 2.02
N TYR A 121 12.38 8.73 0.71
CA TYR A 121 11.43 9.16 -0.30
C TYR A 121 11.41 8.19 -1.47
N ARG A 122 10.38 8.27 -2.30
CA ARG A 122 10.20 7.38 -3.44
C ARG A 122 9.99 8.16 -4.73
N ILE A 123 10.62 7.70 -5.80
CA ILE A 123 10.41 8.18 -7.17
C ILE A 123 9.68 7.10 -7.95
N TYR A 124 8.59 7.47 -8.61
CA TYR A 124 7.83 6.56 -9.48
C TYR A 124 8.18 6.84 -10.94
N LEU A 125 8.49 5.78 -11.67
CA LEU A 125 8.61 5.79 -13.12
C LEU A 125 7.27 5.37 -13.71
N THR A 126 6.73 6.16 -14.61
CA THR A 126 5.43 5.89 -15.23
C THR A 126 5.56 5.84 -16.75
N ASP A 127 4.64 5.13 -17.41
CA ASP A 127 4.54 5.22 -18.86
C ASP A 127 4.19 6.66 -19.24
N GLY A 128 5.14 7.33 -19.92
CA GLY A 128 5.19 8.78 -20.03
C GLY A 128 4.13 9.39 -20.96
N ALA A 129 4.14 10.71 -21.06
CA ALA A 129 3.22 11.50 -21.89
C ALA A 129 3.56 11.35 -23.38
N ARG A 130 3.05 10.29 -24.01
CA ARG A 130 3.15 10.02 -25.44
C ARG A 130 1.79 9.58 -25.99
N GLU A 131 1.65 9.61 -27.30
CA GLU A 131 0.45 9.07 -27.93
C GLU A 131 0.28 7.58 -27.55
N LYS A 132 -0.91 7.20 -27.12
CA LYS A 132 -1.26 5.84 -26.64
C LYS A 132 -0.53 5.41 -25.37
N SER A 133 -0.07 6.36 -24.55
CA SER A 133 0.45 6.03 -23.22
C SER A 133 -0.61 5.33 -22.35
N THR A 134 -0.19 4.27 -21.66
CA THR A 134 -1.04 3.56 -20.69
C THR A 134 -1.10 4.26 -19.35
N HIS A 135 -0.11 5.12 -19.06
CA HIS A 135 0.08 5.79 -17.77
C HIS A 135 0.22 4.85 -16.57
N VAL A 136 0.55 3.58 -16.78
CA VAL A 136 0.82 2.65 -15.69
C VAL A 136 2.13 3.00 -14.98
N VAL A 137 2.24 2.63 -13.72
CA VAL A 137 3.51 2.66 -12.99
C VAL A 137 4.40 1.55 -13.56
N LEU A 138 5.60 1.89 -14.01
CA LEU A 138 6.56 0.96 -14.61
C LEU A 138 7.57 0.43 -13.60
N ASP A 139 7.91 1.26 -12.60
CA ASP A 139 8.84 0.95 -11.52
C ASP A 139 8.71 2.01 -10.42
N HIS A 140 9.27 1.73 -9.25
CA HIS A 140 9.59 2.77 -8.29
C HIS A 140 10.96 2.54 -7.66
N GLN A 141 11.58 3.63 -7.27
CA GLN A 141 12.88 3.65 -6.60
C GLN A 141 12.73 4.32 -5.24
N THR A 142 13.10 3.62 -4.18
CA THR A 142 13.12 4.16 -2.82
C THR A 142 14.54 4.59 -2.46
N TYR A 143 14.67 5.78 -1.92
CA TYR A 143 15.92 6.37 -1.44
C TYR A 143 15.83 6.62 0.05
N TYR A 144 16.91 6.39 0.78
CA TYR A 144 16.96 6.60 2.22
C TYR A 144 18.30 7.20 2.68
N VAL A 145 18.35 7.65 3.92
CA VAL A 145 19.55 8.11 4.62
C VAL A 145 19.74 7.25 5.85
N ASP A 146 20.92 6.64 6.00
CA ASP A 146 21.32 6.01 7.25
C ASP A 146 21.76 7.07 8.27
N LEU A 147 20.80 7.50 9.10
CA LEU A 147 21.06 8.53 10.11
C LEU A 147 22.07 8.11 11.17
N GLU A 148 22.16 6.84 11.50
CA GLU A 148 23.14 6.36 12.47
C GLU A 148 24.57 6.51 11.93
N HIS A 149 24.76 6.22 10.65
CA HIS A 149 26.02 6.44 9.95
C HIS A 149 26.34 7.92 9.81
N GLU A 150 25.43 8.72 9.27
CA GLU A 150 25.63 10.15 9.01
C GLU A 150 25.95 10.94 10.29
N ASN A 151 25.27 10.66 11.37
CA ASN A 151 25.51 11.30 12.67
C ASN A 151 26.87 10.97 13.28
N LYS A 152 27.50 9.84 12.89
CA LYS A 152 28.83 9.47 13.36
C LYS A 152 29.95 10.09 12.53
N VAL A 153 29.69 10.37 11.26
CA VAL A 153 30.72 10.86 10.31
C VAL A 153 30.95 12.35 10.43
N ASP A 154 29.92 13.17 10.24
CA ASP A 154 30.00 14.64 10.38
C ASP A 154 28.59 15.22 10.58
N GLN A 155 28.36 15.84 11.74
CA GLN A 155 27.08 16.48 12.06
C GLN A 155 26.76 17.71 11.20
N ASN A 156 27.72 18.24 10.47
CA ASN A 156 27.55 19.40 9.58
C ASN A 156 27.52 19.02 8.10
N ALA A 157 27.69 17.74 7.77
CA ALA A 157 27.64 17.27 6.40
C ALA A 157 26.22 17.38 5.82
N THR A 158 26.15 17.56 4.51
CA THR A 158 24.89 17.43 3.78
C THR A 158 24.46 15.95 3.76
N LEU A 159 23.21 15.68 4.16
CA LEU A 159 22.67 14.32 4.14
C LEU A 159 22.72 13.74 2.73
N ASN A 160 23.24 12.53 2.62
CA ASN A 160 23.35 11.80 1.36
C ASN A 160 22.26 10.73 1.27
N TYR A 161 21.28 10.95 0.41
CA TYR A 161 20.26 9.93 0.10
C TYR A 161 20.84 8.93 -0.89
N THR A 162 20.80 7.67 -0.51
CA THR A 162 21.23 6.54 -1.34
C THR A 162 20.05 5.72 -1.84
N LEU A 163 20.18 5.13 -3.03
CA LEU A 163 19.19 4.19 -3.53
C LEU A 163 19.15 2.97 -2.61
N GLU A 164 17.97 2.71 -2.04
CA GLU A 164 17.72 1.53 -1.23
C GLU A 164 17.40 0.33 -2.12
N TYR A 165 16.42 0.49 -3.01
CA TYR A 165 16.03 -0.53 -3.99
C TYR A 165 15.17 0.05 -5.12
N SER A 166 15.11 -0.69 -6.23
CA SER A 166 14.14 -0.53 -7.30
C SER A 166 13.18 -1.70 -7.28
N ALA A 167 11.87 -1.45 -7.25
CA ALA A 167 10.88 -2.51 -7.06
C ALA A 167 10.99 -3.59 -8.13
N LYS A 168 11.07 -3.20 -9.38
CA LYS A 168 11.09 -4.15 -10.49
C LYS A 168 12.32 -5.07 -10.44
N SER A 169 13.51 -4.54 -10.22
CA SER A 169 14.75 -5.34 -10.25
C SER A 169 14.99 -6.09 -8.95
N ASP A 170 14.75 -5.45 -7.79
CA ASP A 170 15.17 -5.99 -6.50
C ASP A 170 14.11 -6.85 -5.81
N LEU A 171 12.84 -6.77 -6.26
CA LEU A 171 11.76 -7.66 -5.84
C LEU A 171 11.47 -8.77 -6.87
N GLY A 172 12.21 -8.78 -8.00
CA GLY A 172 12.05 -9.79 -9.05
C GLY A 172 10.71 -9.72 -9.78
N MET A 173 10.08 -8.54 -9.81
CA MET A 173 8.75 -8.36 -10.39
C MET A 173 8.81 -8.23 -11.92
N GLU A 174 7.89 -8.87 -12.62
CA GLU A 174 7.75 -8.73 -14.06
C GLU A 174 7.31 -7.32 -14.45
N ASP A 175 6.33 -6.78 -13.73
CA ASP A 175 5.78 -5.44 -13.87
C ASP A 175 5.24 -4.92 -12.53
N MET A 176 4.61 -3.74 -12.53
CA MET A 176 3.99 -3.14 -11.36
C MET A 176 2.47 -3.34 -11.32
N SER A 177 1.95 -4.36 -12.01
CA SER A 177 0.51 -4.68 -12.02
C SER A 177 0.03 -5.14 -10.64
N PRO A 178 -1.28 -5.03 -10.35
CA PRO A 178 -1.85 -5.60 -9.13
C PRO A 178 -1.55 -7.10 -8.97
N LEU A 179 -1.51 -7.85 -10.07
CA LEU A 179 -1.17 -9.27 -10.06
C LEU A 179 0.26 -9.52 -9.58
N SER A 180 1.24 -8.77 -10.09
CA SER A 180 2.63 -8.92 -9.66
C SER A 180 2.81 -8.59 -8.18
N TRP A 181 2.11 -7.56 -7.67
CA TRP A 181 2.12 -7.24 -6.24
C TRP A 181 1.44 -8.31 -5.38
N SER A 182 0.33 -8.90 -5.85
CA SER A 182 -0.32 -10.04 -5.19
C SER A 182 0.62 -11.25 -5.10
N GLN A 183 1.31 -11.58 -6.19
CA GLN A 183 2.31 -12.67 -6.21
C GLN A 183 3.48 -12.39 -5.27
N TYR A 184 3.92 -11.14 -5.17
CA TYR A 184 4.97 -10.76 -4.22
C TYR A 184 4.53 -10.95 -2.76
N VAL A 185 3.26 -10.63 -2.42
CA VAL A 185 2.74 -10.94 -1.07
C VAL A 185 2.77 -12.44 -0.80
N ASN A 186 2.39 -13.28 -1.77
CA ASN A 186 2.46 -14.73 -1.60
C ASN A 186 3.91 -15.22 -1.36
N ASP A 187 4.90 -14.63 -2.05
CA ASP A 187 6.30 -14.94 -1.77
C ASP A 187 6.71 -14.52 -0.35
N LEU A 188 6.25 -13.36 0.14
CA LEU A 188 6.51 -12.92 1.51
C LEU A 188 5.94 -13.86 2.58
N VAL A 189 4.84 -14.58 2.29
CA VAL A 189 4.26 -15.57 3.20
C VAL A 189 5.19 -16.76 3.39
N VAL A 190 5.69 -17.33 2.30
CA VAL A 190 6.40 -18.62 2.30
C VAL A 190 7.94 -18.47 2.36
N ASN A 191 8.50 -17.39 1.85
CA ASN A 191 9.93 -17.17 1.71
C ASN A 191 10.48 -16.33 2.86
N LYS A 192 11.10 -16.99 3.85
CA LYS A 192 11.66 -16.33 5.04
C LYS A 192 12.76 -15.32 4.72
N ASP A 193 13.56 -15.58 3.69
CA ASP A 193 14.66 -14.68 3.30
C ASP A 193 14.10 -13.42 2.66
N GLU A 194 13.09 -13.54 1.80
CA GLU A 194 12.44 -12.37 1.19
C GLU A 194 11.64 -11.57 2.23
N TRP A 195 10.95 -12.25 3.16
CA TRP A 195 10.33 -11.57 4.30
C TRP A 195 11.34 -10.75 5.10
N SER A 196 12.52 -11.30 5.39
CA SER A 196 13.58 -10.59 6.12
C SER A 196 14.07 -9.34 5.38
N LYS A 197 14.21 -9.42 4.05
CA LYS A 197 14.57 -8.26 3.22
C LYS A 197 13.44 -7.23 3.19
N PHE A 198 12.20 -7.69 3.00
CA PHE A 198 11.02 -6.83 3.02
C PHE A 198 10.93 -6.06 4.33
N TYR A 199 11.04 -6.71 5.49
CA TYR A 199 10.92 -6.06 6.78
C TYR A 199 12.01 -5.00 7.03
N LYS A 200 13.22 -5.24 6.53
CA LYS A 200 14.30 -4.25 6.55
C LYS A 200 13.98 -3.03 5.67
N ARG A 201 13.49 -3.23 4.45
CA ARG A 201 13.03 -2.15 3.56
C ARG A 201 11.84 -1.42 4.17
N TYR A 202 10.86 -2.15 4.67
CA TYR A 202 9.69 -1.62 5.36
C TYR A 202 10.05 -0.60 6.44
N THR A 203 11.12 -0.87 7.20
CA THR A 203 11.66 0.00 8.25
C THR A 203 12.84 0.87 7.78
N ARG A 204 13.21 0.81 6.50
CA ARG A 204 14.37 1.50 5.90
C ARG A 204 15.67 1.29 6.67
N TYR A 205 15.95 0.04 7.06
CA TYR A 205 17.14 -0.32 7.85
C TYR A 205 17.33 0.52 9.12
N GLY A 206 16.29 1.17 9.59
CA GLY A 206 16.33 1.96 10.82
C GLY A 206 16.51 1.10 12.06
N PRO A 207 16.95 1.71 13.18
CA PRO A 207 17.12 0.99 14.46
C PRO A 207 15.82 0.34 14.97
N TYR A 208 14.68 0.75 14.45
CA TYR A 208 13.37 0.14 14.78
C TYR A 208 13.39 -1.37 14.58
N SER A 209 13.85 -1.86 13.44
CA SER A 209 13.84 -3.30 13.12
C SER A 209 14.73 -4.15 14.05
N SER A 210 15.82 -3.57 14.56
CA SER A 210 16.72 -4.26 15.50
C SER A 210 16.19 -4.22 16.93
N GLN A 211 15.47 -3.17 17.31
CA GLN A 211 14.88 -3.00 18.65
C GLN A 211 13.53 -3.70 18.77
N HIS A 212 12.82 -3.88 17.66
CA HIS A 212 11.50 -4.51 17.58
C HIS A 212 11.54 -5.63 16.51
N PRO A 213 12.15 -6.77 16.81
CA PRO A 213 12.14 -7.91 15.90
C PRO A 213 10.69 -8.32 15.63
N CYS A 214 10.36 -8.53 14.35
CA CYS A 214 9.02 -8.90 13.94
C CYS A 214 8.81 -10.40 14.14
N ASP A 215 8.04 -10.76 15.17
CA ASP A 215 7.59 -12.13 15.40
C ASP A 215 6.47 -12.53 14.41
N GLU A 216 5.97 -13.76 14.49
CA GLU A 216 4.92 -14.25 13.59
C GLU A 216 3.65 -13.38 13.67
N THR A 217 3.25 -12.93 14.85
CA THR A 217 2.08 -12.04 15.00
C THR A 217 2.30 -10.68 14.31
N CYS A 218 3.49 -10.13 14.41
CA CYS A 218 3.88 -8.92 13.70
C CYS A 218 3.84 -9.15 12.19
N LYS A 219 4.41 -10.26 11.70
CA LYS A 219 4.39 -10.65 10.28
C LYS A 219 2.97 -10.75 9.76
N GLU A 220 2.12 -11.51 10.44
CA GLU A 220 0.71 -11.66 10.09
C GLU A 220 -0.02 -10.32 10.00
N ASN A 221 0.20 -9.43 10.97
CA ASN A 221 -0.42 -8.10 10.98
C ASN A 221 0.03 -7.22 9.80
N ILE A 222 1.30 -7.32 9.40
CA ILE A 222 1.81 -6.60 8.24
C ILE A 222 1.22 -7.18 6.96
N LEU A 223 1.29 -8.52 6.78
CA LEU A 223 0.73 -9.19 5.60
C LEU A 223 -0.76 -8.87 5.43
N CYS A 224 -1.53 -8.88 6.52
CA CYS A 224 -2.93 -8.47 6.48
C CYS A 224 -3.11 -7.05 5.91
N ARG A 225 -2.27 -6.09 6.31
CA ARG A 225 -2.36 -4.71 5.77
C ARG A 225 -2.00 -4.62 4.30
N LEU A 226 -1.10 -5.49 3.82
CA LEU A 226 -0.76 -5.54 2.40
C LEU A 226 -1.91 -6.07 1.53
N LEU A 227 -2.85 -6.83 2.11
CA LEU A 227 -3.98 -7.47 1.43
C LEU A 227 -5.31 -6.76 1.65
N THR A 228 -5.35 -5.67 2.43
CA THR A 228 -6.59 -4.99 2.78
C THR A 228 -6.64 -3.57 2.25
N PHE A 229 -7.79 -3.20 1.69
CA PHE A 229 -8.11 -1.87 1.21
C PHE A 229 -9.30 -1.27 1.97
N ASP A 230 -10.01 -2.08 2.70
CA ASP A 230 -11.14 -1.73 3.57
C ASP A 230 -10.78 -2.05 5.02
N SER A 231 -10.92 -1.07 5.91
CA SER A 231 -10.59 -1.25 7.33
C SER A 231 -11.43 -2.34 8.02
N SER A 232 -12.59 -2.74 7.46
CA SER A 232 -13.39 -3.87 7.95
C SER A 232 -12.74 -5.22 7.66
N GLU A 233 -12.01 -5.34 6.57
CA GLU A 233 -11.35 -6.59 6.15
C GLU A 233 -10.18 -6.97 7.07
N LEU A 234 -9.62 -6.02 7.84
CA LEU A 234 -8.63 -6.33 8.86
C LEU A 234 -9.14 -7.37 9.88
N GLN A 235 -10.45 -7.40 10.16
CA GLN A 235 -11.05 -8.40 11.02
C GLN A 235 -11.14 -9.76 10.33
N MET A 236 -11.43 -9.79 9.02
CA MET A 236 -11.44 -11.02 8.22
C MET A 236 -10.04 -11.58 8.02
N CYS A 237 -9.04 -10.73 7.87
CA CYS A 237 -7.64 -11.17 7.81
C CYS A 237 -7.19 -11.89 9.08
N HIS A 238 -7.78 -11.61 10.23
CA HIS A 238 -7.55 -12.40 11.45
C HIS A 238 -8.11 -13.83 11.33
N ALA A 239 -9.14 -14.08 10.54
CA ALA A 239 -9.62 -15.43 10.24
C ALA A 239 -8.71 -16.17 9.24
N LEU A 240 -8.13 -15.46 8.27
CA LEU A 240 -7.10 -16.02 7.36
C LEU A 240 -5.81 -16.43 8.10
N LYS A 241 -5.54 -15.85 9.28
CA LYS A 241 -4.38 -16.23 10.11
C LYS A 241 -4.39 -17.70 10.52
N GLU A 242 -5.54 -18.25 10.80
CA GLU A 242 -5.65 -19.67 11.18
C GLU A 242 -5.35 -20.57 9.96
N LEU A 243 -5.83 -20.19 8.78
CA LEU A 243 -5.56 -20.92 7.53
C LEU A 243 -4.08 -20.88 7.15
N ILE A 244 -3.42 -19.72 7.26
CA ILE A 244 -1.97 -19.58 7.00
C ILE A 244 -1.15 -20.46 7.98
N LYS A 245 -1.58 -20.60 9.24
CA LYS A 245 -0.91 -21.47 10.21
C LYS A 245 -1.07 -22.94 9.91
N GLU A 246 -2.19 -23.36 9.39
CA GLU A 246 -2.45 -24.76 9.02
C GLU A 246 -1.62 -25.16 7.79
N ASP A 247 -1.49 -24.29 6.77
CA ASP A 247 -0.70 -24.55 5.56
C ASP A 247 0.82 -24.52 5.79
N VAL A 248 1.31 -23.66 6.66
CA VAL A 248 2.75 -23.66 7.03
C VAL A 248 3.17 -24.94 7.76
N ASN A 249 2.22 -25.63 8.41
CA ASN A 249 2.46 -26.92 9.05
C ASN A 249 2.28 -28.13 8.10
N SER A 250 1.61 -27.97 6.96
CA SER A 250 1.53 -28.94 5.88
C SER A 250 2.51 -28.53 4.78
N ASN A 251 3.61 -29.22 4.62
CA ASN A 251 4.68 -28.94 3.63
C ASN A 251 4.25 -29.03 2.15
N GLU A 252 3.00 -28.79 1.83
CA GLU A 252 2.49 -28.76 0.44
C GLU A 252 1.64 -27.47 0.27
N VAL A 253 2.23 -26.45 -0.35
CA VAL A 253 1.51 -25.25 -0.81
C VAL A 253 0.89 -25.61 -2.17
N ASP A 254 -0.37 -25.97 -2.18
CA ASP A 254 -1.17 -26.02 -3.41
C ASP A 254 -1.59 -24.60 -3.79
N ASN A 255 -1.29 -24.15 -5.00
CA ASN A 255 -1.55 -22.77 -5.47
C ASN A 255 -3.04 -22.46 -5.70
N ASP A 256 -3.94 -23.38 -5.34
CA ASP A 256 -5.38 -23.27 -5.60
C ASP A 256 -6.22 -22.74 -4.43
N TRP A 257 -5.61 -22.41 -3.28
CA TRP A 257 -6.38 -22.02 -2.08
C TRP A 257 -7.12 -20.67 -2.17
N TRP A 258 -6.80 -19.84 -3.17
CA TRP A 258 -7.55 -18.62 -3.45
C TRP A 258 -8.92 -18.85 -4.12
N ASN A 259 -9.15 -20.03 -4.68
CA ASN A 259 -10.34 -20.28 -5.50
C ASN A 259 -11.47 -21.04 -4.77
N GLU A 260 -11.24 -21.65 -3.60
CA GLU A 260 -12.23 -22.54 -2.99
C GLU A 260 -13.06 -21.93 -1.85
N ASP A 261 -12.58 -20.88 -1.14
CA ASP A 261 -13.23 -20.44 0.11
C ASP A 261 -13.95 -19.08 0.04
N PHE A 262 -14.08 -18.46 -1.14
CA PHE A 262 -14.79 -17.19 -1.29
C PHE A 262 -16.26 -17.28 -1.71
N GLU A 263 -16.80 -18.50 -1.92
CA GLU A 263 -18.20 -18.69 -2.31
C GLU A 263 -19.21 -18.64 -1.13
N ASP A 264 -18.78 -18.65 0.14
CA ASP A 264 -19.65 -18.74 1.30
C ASP A 264 -19.63 -17.49 2.23
N PHE A 265 -19.15 -16.32 1.76
CA PHE A 265 -19.18 -15.09 2.55
C PHE A 265 -19.82 -13.90 1.84
#